data_38713fd81601b94d4b72b1ede2c868c4
#
_entry.id   38713fd81601b94d4b72b1ede2c868c4
#
_cell.length_a   1.000
_cell.length_b   1.000
_cell.length_c   1.000
_cell.angle_alpha   90.00
_cell.angle_beta   90.00
_cell.angle_gamma   90.00
#
_symmetry.space_group_name_H-M   'P 1'
#
loop_
_entity.id
_entity.type
_entity.pdbx_description
1 polymer ?
#
loop_
_entity_poly.entity_id
_entity_poly.type
_entity_poly.pdbx_seq_one_letter_code
_entity_poly.pdbx_strand_id
1 'polypeptide(L)'
;VALHTWSSGWENTHNVPLAKGCIERGWAFIHPDFRGPNKRPEACGSDLAVSDVIDAVNWVKENIKVDSKRIYLAGVSGGGHMALQMAGRAPQIWAGVSSWVPITDCAAWHRECVKSGRRYFKDLEKSCGGKPGDNSTVDEQYIKRSPLTWLANASEIPLDINAGITDGHTGSVPISHSLKAFNLLAQPQDRIKEKEIDYF
;
A
#
# COMPACT_ATOMS: atom_id res chain seq x y z
N VAL A 1 -6.49 9.70 -7.00
CA VAL A 1 -6.98 8.41 -6.49
C VAL A 1 -6.60 8.29 -5.03
N ALA A 2 -7.53 7.93 -4.15
CA ALA A 2 -7.23 7.65 -2.75
C ALA A 2 -7.66 6.22 -2.40
N LEU A 3 -6.87 5.53 -1.57
CA LEU A 3 -7.10 4.14 -1.21
C LEU A 3 -7.48 4.02 0.27
N HIS A 4 -8.46 3.18 0.56
CA HIS A 4 -8.96 2.97 1.92
C HIS A 4 -7.96 2.19 2.80
N THR A 5 -8.09 2.31 4.11
CA THR A 5 -7.20 1.65 5.09
C THR A 5 -7.50 0.15 5.21
N TRP A 6 -6.69 -0.58 6.01
CA TRP A 6 -6.71 -2.05 6.08
C TRP A 6 -8.07 -2.66 6.38
N SER A 7 -8.79 -2.12 7.35
CA SER A 7 -10.04 -2.69 7.87
C SER A 7 -11.31 -2.01 7.34
N SER A 8 -11.18 -1.11 6.37
CA SER A 8 -12.29 -0.33 5.80
C SER A 8 -12.50 -0.60 4.32
N GLY A 9 -13.52 0.00 3.75
CA GLY A 9 -13.85 0.03 2.33
C GLY A 9 -14.00 1.47 1.84
N TRP A 10 -14.54 1.65 0.66
CA TRP A 10 -14.72 2.95 0.01
C TRP A 10 -15.63 3.92 0.79
N GLU A 11 -16.53 3.42 1.63
CA GLU A 11 -17.43 4.23 2.45
C GLU A 11 -16.72 4.98 3.58
N ASN A 12 -15.44 4.68 3.82
CA ASN A 12 -14.67 5.28 4.90
C ASN A 12 -14.41 6.76 4.64
N THR A 13 -14.60 7.59 5.66
CA THR A 13 -14.52 9.05 5.57
C THR A 13 -13.09 9.60 5.76
N HIS A 14 -12.08 8.76 6.01
CA HIS A 14 -10.70 9.20 6.24
C HIS A 14 -10.13 10.03 5.09
N ASN A 15 -10.54 9.75 3.85
CA ASN A 15 -10.08 10.46 2.66
C ASN A 15 -10.92 11.70 2.31
N VAL A 16 -11.93 12.06 3.12
CA VAL A 16 -12.76 13.27 2.89
C VAL A 16 -11.94 14.57 2.87
N PRO A 17 -10.95 14.79 3.76
CA PRO A 17 -10.11 15.99 3.65
C PRO A 17 -9.35 16.07 2.32
N LEU A 18 -8.83 14.94 1.82
CA LEU A 18 -8.16 14.88 0.52
C LEU A 18 -9.15 15.14 -0.63
N ALA A 19 -10.37 14.58 -0.56
CA ALA A 19 -11.42 14.83 -1.53
C ALA A 19 -11.78 16.32 -1.61
N LYS A 20 -11.95 16.99 -0.46
CA LYS A 20 -12.20 18.45 -0.39
C LYS A 20 -11.07 19.23 -1.04
N GLY A 21 -9.81 18.92 -0.71
CA GLY A 21 -8.65 19.57 -1.31
C GLY A 21 -8.55 19.36 -2.82
N CYS A 22 -8.98 18.23 -3.35
CA CYS A 22 -9.09 17.99 -4.79
C CYS A 22 -10.16 18.87 -5.43
N ILE A 23 -11.36 18.90 -4.85
CA ILE A 23 -12.49 19.69 -5.35
C ILE A 23 -12.15 21.20 -5.39
N GLU A 24 -11.54 21.73 -4.33
CA GLU A 24 -11.11 23.12 -4.24
C GLU A 24 -10.10 23.52 -5.34
N ARG A 25 -9.37 22.54 -5.88
CA ARG A 25 -8.39 22.72 -6.97
C ARG A 25 -8.94 22.37 -8.36
N GLY A 26 -10.24 22.03 -8.44
CA GLY A 26 -10.85 21.58 -9.69
C GLY A 26 -10.34 20.23 -10.17
N TRP A 27 -9.85 19.36 -9.25
CA TRP A 27 -9.38 18.03 -9.58
C TRP A 27 -10.49 17.00 -9.42
N ALA A 28 -10.49 15.99 -10.29
CA ALA A 28 -11.30 14.79 -10.08
C ALA A 28 -10.74 13.99 -8.90
N PHE A 29 -11.63 13.44 -8.07
CA PHE A 29 -11.29 12.57 -6.96
C PHE A 29 -12.04 11.25 -7.08
N ILE A 30 -11.33 10.13 -6.94
CA ILE A 30 -11.94 8.80 -6.84
C ILE A 30 -11.41 8.05 -5.62
N HIS A 31 -12.30 7.27 -5.00
CA HIS A 31 -12.01 6.43 -3.85
C HIS A 31 -12.58 5.04 -4.13
N PRO A 32 -11.88 4.20 -4.92
CA PRO A 32 -12.38 2.90 -5.33
C PRO A 32 -12.47 1.92 -4.16
N ASP A 33 -13.41 0.98 -4.25
CA ASP A 33 -13.43 -0.21 -3.41
C ASP A 33 -12.64 -1.32 -4.09
N PHE A 34 -11.46 -1.62 -3.59
CA PHE A 34 -10.62 -2.70 -4.11
C PHE A 34 -10.78 -3.96 -3.24
N ARG A 35 -12.00 -4.52 -3.28
CA ARG A 35 -12.45 -5.71 -2.54
C ARG A 35 -12.68 -5.51 -1.05
N GLY A 36 -12.86 -4.24 -0.58
CA GLY A 36 -13.17 -3.93 0.81
C GLY A 36 -12.04 -4.30 1.79
N PRO A 37 -12.35 -4.58 3.06
CA PRO A 37 -11.33 -4.87 4.07
C PRO A 37 -10.37 -6.01 3.70
N ASN A 38 -9.09 -5.85 4.01
CA ASN A 38 -8.00 -6.77 3.68
C ASN A 38 -8.00 -8.04 4.55
N LYS A 39 -9.09 -8.81 4.53
CA LYS A 39 -9.29 -10.01 5.36
C LYS A 39 -9.88 -11.20 4.60
N ARG A 40 -9.66 -11.25 3.28
CA ARG A 40 -10.10 -12.32 2.40
C ARG A 40 -9.18 -12.44 1.18
N PRO A 41 -9.14 -13.60 0.50
CA PRO A 41 -8.20 -13.84 -0.61
C PRO A 41 -8.32 -12.86 -1.77
N GLU A 42 -9.51 -12.34 -2.03
CA GLU A 42 -9.77 -11.41 -3.14
C GLU A 42 -9.25 -9.99 -2.87
N ALA A 43 -9.00 -9.63 -1.59
CA ALA A 43 -8.48 -8.34 -1.15
C ALA A 43 -6.96 -8.40 -0.91
N CYS A 44 -6.42 -7.51 -0.07
CA CYS A 44 -5.05 -7.54 0.42
C CYS A 44 -3.99 -7.58 -0.70
N GLY A 45 -4.09 -6.67 -1.67
CA GLY A 45 -3.12 -6.58 -2.78
C GLY A 45 -3.15 -7.77 -3.75
N SER A 46 -4.24 -8.53 -3.79
CA SER A 46 -4.47 -9.59 -4.79
C SER A 46 -4.50 -9.04 -6.20
N ASP A 47 -4.42 -9.92 -7.20
CA ASP A 47 -4.56 -9.53 -8.61
C ASP A 47 -5.92 -8.87 -8.88
N LEU A 48 -6.98 -9.36 -8.23
CA LEU A 48 -8.32 -8.77 -8.34
C LEU A 48 -8.37 -7.35 -7.75
N ALA A 49 -7.79 -7.14 -6.56
CA ALA A 49 -7.76 -5.82 -5.94
C ALA A 49 -6.96 -4.81 -6.77
N VAL A 50 -5.85 -5.25 -7.39
CA VAL A 50 -5.06 -4.43 -8.32
C VAL A 50 -5.87 -4.08 -9.56
N SER A 51 -6.57 -5.07 -10.14
CA SER A 51 -7.43 -4.86 -11.31
C SER A 51 -8.53 -3.84 -11.02
N ASP A 52 -9.20 -3.95 -9.87
CA ASP A 52 -10.27 -3.02 -9.48
C ASP A 52 -9.80 -1.56 -9.44
N VAL A 53 -8.58 -1.30 -8.95
CA VAL A 53 -8.02 0.07 -8.95
C VAL A 53 -7.71 0.55 -10.37
N ILE A 54 -7.16 -0.33 -11.22
CA ILE A 54 -6.89 -0.02 -12.63
C ILE A 54 -8.21 0.29 -13.37
N ASP A 55 -9.22 -0.54 -13.17
CA ASP A 55 -10.53 -0.41 -13.81
C ASP A 55 -11.23 0.89 -13.40
N ALA A 56 -11.14 1.25 -12.11
CA ALA A 56 -11.67 2.54 -11.62
C ALA A 56 -10.97 3.74 -12.29
N VAL A 57 -9.66 3.68 -12.49
CA VAL A 57 -8.91 4.73 -13.20
C VAL A 57 -9.30 4.78 -14.68
N ASN A 58 -9.42 3.63 -15.33
CA ASN A 58 -9.82 3.55 -16.74
C ASN A 58 -11.24 4.08 -16.93
N TRP A 59 -12.17 3.72 -16.05
CA TRP A 59 -13.52 4.27 -16.10
C TRP A 59 -13.52 5.80 -16.04
N VAL A 60 -12.72 6.40 -15.15
CA VAL A 60 -12.60 7.86 -15.06
C VAL A 60 -12.04 8.46 -16.35
N LYS A 61 -10.99 7.84 -16.92
CA LYS A 61 -10.39 8.31 -18.20
C LYS A 61 -11.37 8.26 -19.37
N GLU A 62 -12.27 7.31 -19.38
CA GLU A 62 -13.29 7.12 -20.44
C GLU A 62 -14.49 8.04 -20.27
N ASN A 63 -14.89 8.34 -19.02
CA ASN A 63 -16.16 9.02 -18.73
C ASN A 63 -15.99 10.48 -18.27
N ILE A 64 -14.80 10.88 -17.86
CA ILE A 64 -14.52 12.22 -17.34
C ILE A 64 -13.32 12.82 -18.07
N LYS A 65 -13.41 14.09 -18.45
CA LYS A 65 -12.30 14.82 -19.08
C LYS A 65 -11.19 15.08 -18.04
N VAL A 66 -10.23 14.18 -17.99
CA VAL A 66 -9.05 14.26 -17.10
C VAL A 66 -7.76 14.24 -17.92
N ASP A 67 -6.68 14.80 -17.33
CA ASP A 67 -5.34 14.71 -17.90
C ASP A 67 -4.72 13.36 -17.45
N SER A 68 -4.63 12.41 -18.37
CA SER A 68 -4.09 11.07 -18.12
C SER A 68 -2.59 11.05 -17.72
N LYS A 69 -1.88 12.19 -17.90
CA LYS A 69 -0.49 12.34 -17.48
C LYS A 69 -0.36 12.90 -16.05
N ARG A 70 -1.47 13.25 -15.40
CA ARG A 70 -1.52 13.83 -14.06
C ARG A 70 -2.44 13.06 -13.12
N ILE A 71 -2.25 11.76 -13.07
CA ILE A 71 -2.99 10.86 -12.16
C ILE A 71 -2.09 10.56 -10.95
N TYR A 72 -2.55 10.99 -9.77
CA TYR A 72 -1.84 10.84 -8.51
C TYR A 72 -2.54 9.81 -7.62
N LEU A 73 -1.76 9.08 -6.85
CA LEU A 73 -2.23 8.05 -5.95
C LEU A 73 -1.81 8.34 -4.51
N ALA A 74 -2.73 8.21 -3.57
CA ALA A 74 -2.44 8.37 -2.15
C ALA A 74 -3.10 7.29 -1.30
N GLY A 75 -2.44 6.89 -0.23
CA GLY A 75 -2.98 5.93 0.71
C GLY A 75 -2.26 5.90 2.06
N VAL A 76 -2.99 5.55 3.10
CA VAL A 76 -2.49 5.47 4.48
C VAL A 76 -2.66 4.04 5.00
N SER A 77 -1.67 3.49 5.72
CA SER A 77 -1.72 2.16 6.33
C SER A 77 -2.01 1.08 5.28
N GLY A 78 -3.14 0.36 5.37
CA GLY A 78 -3.57 -0.56 4.32
C GLY A 78 -3.74 0.09 2.94
N GLY A 79 -4.15 1.37 2.89
CA GLY A 79 -4.15 2.16 1.65
C GLY A 79 -2.73 2.48 1.18
N GLY A 80 -1.79 2.70 2.09
CA GLY A 80 -0.36 2.85 1.79
C GLY A 80 0.25 1.56 1.22
N HIS A 81 -0.09 0.42 1.81
CA HIS A 81 0.23 -0.89 1.26
C HIS A 81 -0.23 -1.01 -0.20
N MET A 82 -1.52 -0.72 -0.45
CA MET A 82 -2.07 -0.84 -1.80
C MET A 82 -1.49 0.22 -2.75
N ALA A 83 -1.15 1.43 -2.27
CA ALA A 83 -0.51 2.46 -3.08
C ALA A 83 0.87 2.00 -3.58
N LEU A 84 1.67 1.36 -2.73
CA LEU A 84 2.96 0.80 -3.14
C LEU A 84 2.82 -0.45 -4.03
N GLN A 85 1.78 -1.29 -3.81
CA GLN A 85 1.43 -2.35 -4.75
C GLN A 85 1.16 -1.79 -6.14
N MET A 86 0.34 -0.75 -6.23
CA MET A 86 0.00 -0.10 -7.50
C MET A 86 1.20 0.59 -8.13
N ALA A 87 2.07 1.23 -7.35
CA ALA A 87 3.30 1.83 -7.85
C ALA A 87 4.19 0.79 -8.55
N GLY A 88 4.37 -0.38 -7.95
CA GLY A 88 5.21 -1.44 -8.52
C GLY A 88 4.54 -2.28 -9.61
N ARG A 89 3.20 -2.43 -9.58
CA ARG A 89 2.49 -3.33 -10.49
C ARG A 89 1.85 -2.64 -11.70
N ALA A 90 1.63 -1.33 -11.61
CA ALA A 90 1.08 -0.51 -12.69
C ALA A 90 1.77 0.87 -12.77
N PRO A 91 3.12 0.92 -12.85
CA PRO A 91 3.90 2.15 -12.75
C PRO A 91 3.52 3.18 -13.81
N GLN A 92 3.11 2.76 -14.98
CA GLN A 92 2.77 3.60 -16.14
C GLN A 92 1.53 4.47 -15.94
N ILE A 93 0.76 4.24 -14.87
CA ILE A 93 -0.48 5.00 -14.60
C ILE A 93 -0.19 6.29 -13.84
N TRP A 94 0.83 6.28 -12.98
CA TRP A 94 0.97 7.25 -11.91
C TRP A 94 1.97 8.37 -12.25
N ALA A 95 1.51 9.61 -12.16
CA ALA A 95 2.38 10.78 -12.20
C ALA A 95 3.10 11.04 -10.86
N GLY A 96 2.61 10.44 -9.79
CA GLY A 96 3.22 10.45 -8.46
C GLY A 96 2.39 9.64 -7.47
N VAL A 97 3.06 9.10 -6.46
CA VAL A 97 2.45 8.26 -5.42
C VAL A 97 2.87 8.76 -4.04
N SER A 98 1.90 8.93 -3.15
CA SER A 98 2.11 9.30 -1.76
C SER A 98 1.62 8.17 -0.84
N SER A 99 2.53 7.53 -0.14
CA SER A 99 2.26 6.38 0.72
C SER A 99 2.62 6.68 2.17
N TRP A 100 1.67 6.51 3.06
CA TRP A 100 1.79 6.83 4.48
C TRP A 100 1.69 5.58 5.33
N VAL A 101 2.70 5.33 6.17
CA VAL A 101 2.77 4.20 7.11
C VAL A 101 2.43 2.86 6.40
N PRO A 102 3.06 2.54 5.25
CA PRO A 102 2.69 1.38 4.45
C PRO A 102 3.13 0.07 5.09
N ILE A 103 2.32 -0.97 4.93
CA ILE A 103 2.78 -2.35 5.10
C ILE A 103 3.50 -2.74 3.81
N THR A 104 4.79 -3.09 3.88
CA THR A 104 5.61 -3.37 2.69
C THR A 104 6.03 -4.83 2.55
N ASP A 105 6.10 -5.56 3.68
CA ASP A 105 6.35 -7.00 3.75
C ASP A 105 5.24 -7.65 4.60
N CYS A 106 4.35 -8.39 3.98
CA CYS A 106 3.22 -9.02 4.65
C CYS A 106 3.65 -10.13 5.62
N ALA A 107 4.73 -10.87 5.32
CA ALA A 107 5.21 -11.94 6.18
C ALA A 107 5.94 -11.37 7.42
N ALA A 108 6.71 -10.29 7.26
CA ALA A 108 7.31 -9.57 8.39
C ALA A 108 6.21 -8.98 9.29
N TRP A 109 5.25 -8.28 8.70
CA TRP A 109 4.15 -7.68 9.47
C TRP A 109 3.28 -8.72 10.19
N HIS A 110 3.08 -9.90 9.60
CA HIS A 110 2.42 -11.01 10.29
C HIS A 110 3.14 -11.35 11.61
N ARG A 111 4.47 -11.56 11.56
CA ARG A 111 5.28 -11.89 12.74
C ARG A 111 5.25 -10.76 13.79
N GLU A 112 5.33 -9.51 13.35
CA GLU A 112 5.27 -8.32 14.21
C GLU A 112 3.91 -8.19 14.89
N CYS A 113 2.82 -8.43 14.17
CA CYS A 113 1.46 -8.44 14.73
C CYS A 113 1.27 -9.55 15.75
N VAL A 114 1.79 -10.76 15.51
CA VAL A 114 1.77 -11.85 16.49
C VAL A 114 2.54 -11.45 17.74
N LYS A 115 3.77 -10.92 17.60
CA LYS A 115 4.63 -10.50 18.71
C LYS A 115 3.99 -9.39 19.55
N SER A 116 3.30 -8.44 18.92
CA SER A 116 2.65 -7.31 19.59
C SER A 116 1.20 -7.57 20.03
N GLY A 117 0.66 -8.78 19.79
CA GLY A 117 -0.72 -9.14 20.11
C GLY A 117 -1.78 -8.44 19.23
N ARG A 118 -1.40 -7.84 18.11
CA ARG A 118 -2.30 -7.14 17.18
C ARG A 118 -2.97 -8.14 16.25
N ARG A 119 -4.29 -8.09 16.11
CA ARG A 119 -5.08 -9.11 15.43
C ARG A 119 -4.97 -9.13 13.90
N TYR A 120 -4.25 -8.22 13.28
CA TYR A 120 -4.09 -8.16 11.82
C TYR A 120 -3.43 -9.40 11.21
N PHE A 121 -2.63 -10.15 11.99
CA PHE A 121 -2.09 -11.43 11.51
C PHE A 121 -3.20 -12.41 11.08
N LYS A 122 -4.37 -12.38 11.74
CA LYS A 122 -5.52 -13.23 11.36
C LYS A 122 -6.13 -12.84 10.02
N ASP A 123 -6.08 -11.55 9.68
CA ASP A 123 -6.54 -11.05 8.38
C ASP A 123 -5.59 -11.49 7.26
N LEU A 124 -4.28 -11.43 7.53
CA LEU A 124 -3.25 -11.95 6.62
C LEU A 124 -3.40 -13.45 6.39
N GLU A 125 -3.56 -14.25 7.46
CA GLU A 125 -3.78 -15.70 7.37
C GLU A 125 -5.00 -16.03 6.50
N LYS A 126 -6.12 -15.31 6.67
CA LYS A 126 -7.31 -15.47 5.83
C LYS A 126 -7.05 -15.09 4.38
N SER A 127 -6.30 -14.02 4.14
CA SER A 127 -6.02 -13.52 2.79
C SER A 127 -5.02 -14.40 2.05
N CYS A 128 -4.04 -15.00 2.75
CA CYS A 128 -2.97 -15.80 2.18
C CYS A 128 -3.24 -17.31 2.24
N GLY A 129 -4.27 -17.75 2.99
CA GLY A 129 -4.63 -19.15 3.13
C GLY A 129 -3.90 -19.91 4.24
N GLY A 130 -3.14 -19.21 5.11
CA GLY A 130 -2.40 -19.79 6.22
C GLY A 130 -1.34 -18.84 6.78
N LYS A 131 -0.49 -19.37 7.66
CA LYS A 131 0.63 -18.64 8.26
C LYS A 131 1.85 -18.66 7.34
N PRO A 132 2.75 -17.65 7.41
CA PRO A 132 4.03 -17.74 6.72
C PRO A 132 4.80 -18.99 7.19
N GLY A 133 5.25 -19.80 6.23
CA GLY A 133 5.95 -21.05 6.47
C GLY A 133 5.06 -22.31 6.54
N ASP A 134 3.75 -22.21 6.42
CA ASP A 134 2.87 -23.39 6.40
C ASP A 134 3.13 -24.28 5.18
N ASN A 135 3.29 -23.66 4.01
CA ASN A 135 3.68 -24.33 2.76
C ASN A 135 4.03 -23.28 1.68
N SER A 136 4.62 -23.75 0.56
CA SER A 136 5.07 -22.90 -0.53
C SER A 136 3.96 -22.05 -1.17
N THR A 137 2.74 -22.60 -1.30
CA THR A 137 1.59 -21.88 -1.87
C THR A 137 1.19 -20.69 -1.00
N VAL A 138 1.19 -20.88 0.32
CA VAL A 138 0.91 -19.79 1.27
C VAL A 138 2.03 -18.75 1.22
N ASP A 139 3.30 -19.18 1.22
CA ASP A 139 4.44 -18.27 1.17
C ASP A 139 4.45 -17.41 -0.12
N GLU A 140 4.09 -18.01 -1.26
CA GLU A 140 3.90 -17.27 -2.51
C GLU A 140 2.82 -16.18 -2.39
N GLN A 141 1.74 -16.41 -1.64
CA GLN A 141 0.71 -15.39 -1.41
C GLN A 141 1.28 -14.23 -0.59
N TYR A 142 2.06 -14.48 0.46
CA TYR A 142 2.73 -13.42 1.21
C TYR A 142 3.69 -12.61 0.34
N ILE A 143 4.48 -13.28 -0.50
CA ILE A 143 5.41 -12.62 -1.45
C ILE A 143 4.64 -11.75 -2.44
N LYS A 144 3.63 -12.28 -3.14
CA LYS A 144 2.86 -11.55 -4.15
C LYS A 144 2.12 -10.33 -3.59
N ARG A 145 1.68 -10.41 -2.34
CA ARG A 145 0.95 -9.36 -1.63
C ARG A 145 1.86 -8.34 -0.95
N SER A 146 3.16 -8.56 -0.94
CA SER A 146 4.14 -7.64 -0.37
C SER A 146 4.62 -6.62 -1.41
N PRO A 147 4.40 -5.32 -1.19
CA PRO A 147 4.89 -4.26 -2.09
C PRO A 147 6.38 -4.37 -2.42
N LEU A 148 7.23 -4.77 -1.47
CA LEU A 148 8.67 -4.94 -1.70
C LEU A 148 9.00 -5.84 -2.89
N THR A 149 8.13 -6.80 -3.22
CA THR A 149 8.29 -7.69 -4.39
C THR A 149 8.27 -6.95 -5.71
N TRP A 150 7.50 -5.87 -5.80
CA TRP A 150 7.19 -5.18 -7.05
C TRP A 150 7.80 -3.80 -7.15
N LEU A 151 8.15 -3.19 -6.00
CA LEU A 151 8.42 -1.76 -5.88
C LEU A 151 9.63 -1.29 -6.70
N ALA A 152 10.57 -2.17 -7.01
CA ALA A 152 11.70 -1.86 -7.91
C ALA A 152 11.23 -1.34 -9.29
N ASN A 153 10.04 -1.75 -9.75
CA ASN A 153 9.46 -1.28 -11.01
C ASN A 153 9.02 0.19 -10.96
N ALA A 154 8.96 0.79 -9.77
CA ALA A 154 8.52 2.17 -9.55
C ALA A 154 9.69 3.18 -9.50
N SER A 155 10.89 2.81 -9.90
CA SER A 155 12.11 3.64 -9.81
C SER A 155 12.01 4.99 -10.53
N GLU A 156 11.17 5.08 -11.56
CA GLU A 156 10.98 6.30 -12.36
C GLU A 156 9.79 7.16 -11.90
N ILE A 157 9.03 6.72 -10.89
CA ILE A 157 7.86 7.45 -10.41
C ILE A 157 8.27 8.35 -9.25
N PRO A 158 7.88 9.64 -9.25
CA PRO A 158 7.93 10.47 -8.05
C PRO A 158 7.12 9.80 -6.92
N LEU A 159 7.82 9.38 -5.88
CA LEU A 159 7.21 8.60 -4.79
C LEU A 159 7.66 9.17 -3.46
N ASP A 160 6.71 9.52 -2.59
CA ASP A 160 6.98 9.81 -1.20
C ASP A 160 6.48 8.67 -0.28
N ILE A 161 7.32 8.32 0.69
CA ILE A 161 7.01 7.31 1.70
C ILE A 161 7.14 7.98 3.06
N ASN A 162 6.04 8.07 3.78
CA ASN A 162 5.95 8.81 5.03
C ASN A 162 5.67 7.87 6.21
N ALA A 163 6.32 8.10 7.32
CA ALA A 163 6.07 7.41 8.58
C ALA A 163 6.42 8.30 9.77
N GLY A 164 5.75 8.09 10.89
CA GLY A 164 6.13 8.69 12.17
C GLY A 164 7.23 7.88 12.86
N ILE A 165 8.13 8.54 13.57
CA ILE A 165 9.22 7.87 14.31
C ILE A 165 8.73 6.94 15.42
N THR A 166 7.49 7.09 15.87
CA THR A 166 6.85 6.22 16.88
C THR A 166 5.96 5.14 16.26
N ASP A 167 5.92 5.04 14.94
CA ASP A 167 5.14 4.00 14.25
C ASP A 167 5.71 2.60 14.58
N GLY A 168 4.80 1.68 14.91
CA GLY A 168 5.14 0.36 15.46
C GLY A 168 5.18 0.31 16.98
N HIS A 169 5.54 1.39 17.67
CA HIS A 169 5.44 1.49 19.12
C HIS A 169 4.00 1.81 19.56
N THR A 170 3.39 2.82 18.98
CA THR A 170 2.00 3.22 19.23
C THR A 170 1.07 2.80 18.10
N GLY A 171 1.50 2.89 16.86
CA GLY A 171 0.81 2.41 15.65
C GLY A 171 0.97 0.92 15.40
N SER A 172 0.32 0.40 14.36
CA SER A 172 0.32 -1.04 14.05
C SER A 172 1.37 -1.46 13.01
N VAL A 173 1.99 -0.51 12.33
CA VAL A 173 2.98 -0.77 11.29
C VAL A 173 4.30 -0.15 11.72
N PRO A 174 5.36 -0.95 11.92
CA PRO A 174 6.68 -0.43 12.26
C PRO A 174 7.26 0.47 11.17
N ILE A 175 8.01 1.51 11.57
CA ILE A 175 8.69 2.41 10.65
C ILE A 175 9.66 1.66 9.71
N SER A 176 10.20 0.51 10.14
CA SER A 176 11.08 -0.34 9.35
C SER A 176 10.50 -0.72 7.98
N HIS A 177 9.17 -0.85 7.86
CA HIS A 177 8.50 -1.06 6.58
C HIS A 177 8.75 0.08 5.59
N SER A 178 8.62 1.32 6.05
CA SER A 178 8.88 2.52 5.23
C SER A 178 10.36 2.65 4.87
N LEU A 179 11.25 2.40 5.82
CA LEU A 179 12.70 2.49 5.63
C LEU A 179 13.22 1.43 4.64
N LYS A 180 12.70 0.20 4.71
CA LYS A 180 13.04 -0.87 3.75
C LYS A 180 12.53 -0.56 2.35
N ALA A 181 11.33 0.00 2.22
CA ALA A 181 10.81 0.43 0.93
C ALA A 181 11.64 1.58 0.34
N PHE A 182 12.05 2.54 1.14
CA PHE A 182 12.98 3.59 0.74
C PHE A 182 14.31 2.99 0.23
N ASN A 183 14.92 2.11 1.00
CA ASN A 183 16.19 1.48 0.64
C ASN A 183 16.16 0.70 -0.67
N LEU A 184 15.01 0.12 -1.01
CA LEU A 184 14.86 -0.62 -2.28
C LEU A 184 14.98 0.30 -3.50
N LEU A 185 14.54 1.56 -3.36
CA LEU A 185 14.53 2.56 -4.44
C LEU A 185 15.72 3.52 -4.38
N ALA A 186 16.30 3.71 -3.20
CA ALA A 186 17.38 4.66 -2.97
C ALA A 186 18.68 4.25 -3.68
N GLN A 187 19.42 5.26 -4.15
CA GLN A 187 20.77 5.03 -4.64
C GLN A 187 21.67 4.44 -3.54
N PRO A 188 22.67 3.62 -3.87
CA PRO A 188 23.49 2.94 -2.87
C PRO A 188 24.06 3.83 -1.77
N GLN A 189 24.48 5.06 -2.11
CA GLN A 189 25.04 6.03 -1.16
C GLN A 189 23.99 6.66 -0.21
N ASP A 190 22.72 6.61 -0.58
CA ASP A 190 21.62 7.23 0.18
C ASP A 190 20.88 6.21 1.06
N ARG A 191 21.27 4.94 0.99
CA ARG A 191 20.64 3.86 1.74
C ARG A 191 20.91 3.96 3.23
N ILE A 192 19.84 3.78 4.01
CA ILE A 192 19.90 3.67 5.47
C ILE A 192 20.52 2.31 5.81
N LYS A 193 21.48 2.28 6.74
CA LYS A 193 22.13 1.03 7.17
C LYS A 193 21.15 0.14 7.91
N GLU A 194 21.25 -1.18 7.73
CA GLU A 194 20.33 -2.14 8.39
C GLU A 194 20.30 -1.97 9.91
N LYS A 195 21.46 -1.77 10.55
CA LYS A 195 21.55 -1.49 12.00
C LYS A 195 20.77 -0.25 12.46
N GLU A 196 20.56 0.71 11.57
CA GLU A 196 19.79 1.93 11.85
C GLU A 196 18.30 1.67 11.68
N ILE A 197 17.93 0.81 10.74
CA ILE A 197 16.56 0.32 10.57
C ILE A 197 16.13 -0.55 11.76
N ASP A 198 17.02 -1.43 12.22
CA ASP A 198 16.77 -2.33 13.36
C ASP A 198 16.67 -1.61 14.70
N TYR A 199 17.14 -0.35 14.78
CA TYR A 199 17.03 0.47 15.99
C TYR A 199 15.58 0.88 16.29
N PHE A 200 14.76 1.01 15.28
CA PHE A 200 13.34 1.37 15.38
C PHE A 200 12.43 0.15 15.45
#